data_6fefd2f525fc9af5650490b1db9dfaa5
#
_entry.id   6fefd2f525fc9af5650490b1db9dfaa5
#
_cell.length_a   1.000
_cell.length_b   1.000
_cell.length_c   1.000
_cell.angle_alpha   90.00
_cell.angle_beta   90.00
_cell.angle_gamma   90.00
#
_symmetry.space_group_name_H-M   'P 1'
#
loop_
_entity.id
_entity.type
_entity.pdbx_description
1 polymer ?
#
loop_
_entity_poly.entity_id
_entity_poly.type
_entity_poly.pdbx_seq_one_letter_code
_entity_poly.pdbx_strand_id
1 'polypeptide(L)'
;WNKDLAKQFGEMIGDMAHDMHVAGWYAPAMNIHRNAFSGRTFEYFSEDSLLSGVMASNEIAGAKEKGVYSFMKHFALNDQETKRTEMLCTWTNEQAMREIYLKPFEMSVKEGGAQAVMSAFNYIGNTYAGGNNVLLNTVLRDEWGFKGFVLTDYFGGYGYQNGDQEIRNGNDSMLATTSITNHITDKSATSVKAMRTAAHNILYTAANSWQYADGEPKVATPIWKTAMYVAW
;
A
#
# COMPACT_ATOMS: atom_id res chain seq x y z
N TRP A 1 -6.45 -23.73 3.73
CA TRP A 1 -6.29 -22.66 2.75
C TRP A 1 -7.43 -22.75 1.72
N ASN A 2 -8.33 -21.77 1.75
CA ASN A 2 -9.51 -21.72 0.87
C ASN A 2 -9.61 -20.33 0.25
N LYS A 3 -9.36 -20.23 -1.05
CA LYS A 3 -9.37 -18.96 -1.79
C LYS A 3 -10.76 -18.31 -1.85
N ASP A 4 -11.84 -19.13 -1.89
CA ASP A 4 -13.20 -18.59 -1.96
C ASP A 4 -13.58 -17.97 -0.61
N LEU A 5 -13.13 -18.57 0.49
CA LEU A 5 -13.30 -17.99 1.83
C LEU A 5 -12.46 -16.72 2.00
N ALA A 6 -11.25 -16.67 1.44
CA ALA A 6 -10.44 -15.47 1.42
C ALA A 6 -11.14 -14.33 0.67
N LYS A 7 -11.77 -14.63 -0.46
CA LYS A 7 -12.58 -13.64 -1.20
C LYS A 7 -13.77 -13.14 -0.37
N GLN A 8 -14.52 -14.04 0.24
CA GLN A 8 -15.63 -13.69 1.14
C GLN A 8 -15.18 -12.83 2.33
N PHE A 9 -13.99 -13.12 2.87
CA PHE A 9 -13.39 -12.28 3.91
C PHE A 9 -13.13 -10.85 3.38
N GLY A 10 -12.58 -10.71 2.17
CA GLY A 10 -12.42 -9.41 1.52
C GLY A 10 -13.75 -8.67 1.30
N GLU A 11 -14.79 -9.38 0.87
CA GLU A 11 -16.15 -8.83 0.73
C GLU A 11 -16.70 -8.33 2.07
N MET A 12 -16.53 -9.12 3.14
CA MET A 12 -16.93 -8.72 4.50
C MET A 12 -16.19 -7.46 4.97
N ILE A 13 -14.89 -7.38 4.73
CA ILE A 13 -14.11 -6.16 5.01
C ILE A 13 -14.66 -4.97 4.22
N GLY A 14 -15.03 -5.20 2.97
CA GLY A 14 -15.65 -4.17 2.13
C GLY A 14 -16.97 -3.65 2.72
N ASP A 15 -17.85 -4.54 3.16
CA ASP A 15 -19.12 -4.16 3.80
C ASP A 15 -18.88 -3.37 5.11
N MET A 16 -17.93 -3.82 5.94
CA MET A 16 -17.53 -3.08 7.15
C MET A 16 -16.96 -1.70 6.84
N ALA A 17 -16.18 -1.59 5.76
CA ALA A 17 -15.62 -0.30 5.32
C ALA A 17 -16.71 0.69 4.90
N HIS A 18 -17.78 0.23 4.25
CA HIS A 18 -18.95 1.03 3.93
C HIS A 18 -19.64 1.54 5.20
N ASP A 19 -19.88 0.67 6.19
CA ASP A 19 -20.48 1.06 7.46
C ASP A 19 -19.65 2.09 8.23
N MET A 20 -18.33 2.01 8.09
CA MET A 20 -17.38 2.93 8.70
C MET A 20 -17.11 4.19 7.86
N HIS A 21 -17.69 4.30 6.67
CA HIS A 21 -17.38 5.37 5.70
C HIS A 21 -15.91 5.46 5.32
N VAL A 22 -15.25 4.32 5.12
CA VAL A 22 -13.84 4.20 4.74
C VAL A 22 -13.73 3.57 3.35
N ALA A 23 -12.89 4.12 2.48
CA ALA A 23 -12.70 3.63 1.13
C ALA A 23 -11.41 2.83 0.94
N GLY A 24 -10.47 2.91 1.86
CA GLY A 24 -9.16 2.23 1.78
C GLY A 24 -8.87 1.38 3.01
N TRP A 25 -8.26 0.22 2.78
CA TRP A 25 -7.90 -0.76 3.81
C TRP A 25 -6.38 -1.01 3.81
N TYR A 26 -5.71 -0.81 4.97
CA TYR A 26 -4.26 -1.03 5.11
C TYR A 26 -3.92 -2.52 5.30
N ALA A 27 -4.32 -3.33 4.33
CA ALA A 27 -4.07 -4.76 4.23
C ALA A 27 -4.40 -5.23 2.79
N PRO A 28 -4.19 -6.53 2.45
CA PRO A 28 -3.51 -7.53 3.27
C PRO A 28 -2.00 -7.32 3.35
N ALA A 29 -1.39 -7.86 4.42
CA ALA A 29 0.05 -7.96 4.53
C ALA A 29 0.50 -9.33 3.99
N MET A 30 1.53 -9.36 3.14
CA MET A 30 1.88 -10.56 2.37
C MET A 30 3.37 -10.82 2.23
N ASN A 31 4.19 -10.28 3.15
CA ASN A 31 5.60 -10.60 3.17
C ASN A 31 5.84 -12.08 3.54
N ILE A 32 6.98 -12.61 3.18
CA ILE A 32 7.27 -14.04 3.28
C ILE A 32 7.73 -14.42 4.69
N HIS A 33 7.23 -15.53 5.22
CA HIS A 33 7.67 -16.10 6.48
C HIS A 33 9.09 -16.68 6.36
N ARG A 34 10.11 -15.85 6.63
CA ARG A 34 11.51 -16.28 6.61
C ARG A 34 11.96 -16.89 7.92
N ASN A 35 11.41 -16.41 9.03
CA ASN A 35 11.77 -16.80 10.38
C ASN A 35 10.55 -16.67 11.29
N ALA A 36 10.34 -17.65 12.18
CA ALA A 36 9.25 -17.62 13.15
C ALA A 36 9.31 -16.40 14.09
N PHE A 37 10.50 -15.84 14.30
CA PHE A 37 10.74 -14.66 15.16
C PHE A 37 10.82 -13.34 14.41
N SER A 38 10.33 -13.27 13.18
CA SER A 38 10.37 -12.04 12.38
C SER A 38 9.57 -10.88 12.98
N GLY A 39 8.60 -11.16 13.82
CA GLY A 39 7.79 -10.18 14.57
C GLY A 39 6.39 -9.95 14.01
N ARG A 40 6.12 -10.25 12.73
CA ARG A 40 4.81 -10.03 12.08
C ARG A 40 4.28 -11.23 11.30
N THR A 41 4.79 -12.41 11.57
CA THR A 41 4.28 -13.65 10.94
C THR A 41 2.81 -13.91 11.24
N PHE A 42 2.25 -13.35 12.31
CA PHE A 42 0.83 -13.49 12.67
C PHE A 42 -0.13 -12.83 11.66
N GLU A 43 0.33 -11.86 10.87
CA GLU A 43 -0.50 -11.17 9.86
C GLU A 43 -0.14 -11.53 8.42
N TYR A 44 0.96 -12.23 8.19
CA TYR A 44 1.38 -12.71 6.88
C TYR A 44 0.83 -14.11 6.61
N PHE A 45 0.77 -14.52 5.36
CA PHE A 45 0.12 -15.79 5.01
C PHE A 45 1.02 -17.00 5.16
N SER A 46 2.20 -16.99 4.52
CA SER A 46 3.02 -18.21 4.39
C SER A 46 4.48 -17.91 4.08
N GLU A 47 5.31 -18.96 4.14
CA GLU A 47 6.63 -19.02 3.53
C GLU A 47 6.56 -19.29 2.02
N ASP A 48 5.45 -19.83 1.54
CA ASP A 48 5.20 -20.12 0.13
C ASP A 48 4.64 -18.91 -0.58
N SER A 49 5.33 -18.47 -1.63
CA SER A 49 4.98 -17.27 -2.39
C SER A 49 3.69 -17.42 -3.19
N LEU A 50 3.45 -18.64 -3.74
CA LEU A 50 2.24 -18.90 -4.51
C LEU A 50 1.01 -18.92 -3.60
N LEU A 51 1.09 -19.61 -2.47
CA LEU A 51 0.02 -19.66 -1.48
C LEU A 51 -0.31 -18.26 -0.96
N SER A 52 0.72 -17.47 -0.58
CA SER A 52 0.56 -16.08 -0.15
C SER A 52 -0.11 -15.23 -1.23
N GLY A 53 0.32 -15.38 -2.48
CA GLY A 53 -0.23 -14.65 -3.62
C GLY A 53 -1.70 -15.01 -3.90
N VAL A 54 -2.05 -16.29 -3.88
CA VAL A 54 -3.43 -16.75 -4.09
C VAL A 54 -4.36 -16.24 -2.99
N MET A 55 -3.96 -16.31 -1.74
CA MET A 55 -4.78 -15.85 -0.63
C MET A 55 -4.96 -14.32 -0.67
N ALA A 56 -3.86 -13.58 -0.78
CA ALA A 56 -3.89 -12.13 -0.82
C ALA A 56 -4.67 -11.57 -2.02
N SER A 57 -4.47 -12.13 -3.21
CA SER A 57 -5.16 -11.67 -4.43
C SER A 57 -6.68 -11.87 -4.32
N ASN A 58 -7.14 -12.95 -3.71
CA ASN A 58 -8.58 -13.19 -3.52
C ASN A 58 -9.17 -12.26 -2.45
N GLU A 59 -8.48 -11.99 -1.35
CA GLU A 59 -8.92 -10.99 -0.37
C GLU A 59 -9.04 -9.59 -1.00
N ILE A 60 -8.04 -9.19 -1.79
CA ILE A 60 -8.06 -7.91 -2.51
C ILE A 60 -9.22 -7.86 -3.51
N ALA A 61 -9.44 -8.94 -4.27
CA ALA A 61 -10.55 -9.00 -5.21
C ALA A 61 -11.91 -8.84 -4.52
N GLY A 62 -12.10 -9.47 -3.37
CA GLY A 62 -13.33 -9.36 -2.57
C GLY A 62 -13.57 -7.93 -2.07
N ALA A 63 -12.56 -7.29 -1.49
CA ALA A 63 -12.66 -5.90 -1.04
C ALA A 63 -12.92 -4.93 -2.22
N LYS A 64 -12.26 -5.17 -3.35
CA LYS A 64 -12.43 -4.38 -4.57
C LYS A 64 -13.84 -4.49 -5.16
N GLU A 65 -14.49 -5.65 -5.12
CA GLU A 65 -15.88 -5.82 -5.57
C GLU A 65 -16.85 -4.92 -4.78
N LYS A 66 -16.49 -4.55 -3.56
CA LYS A 66 -17.21 -3.57 -2.74
C LYS A 66 -16.71 -2.13 -2.96
N GLY A 67 -15.79 -1.91 -3.89
CA GLY A 67 -15.21 -0.59 -4.17
C GLY A 67 -14.23 -0.10 -3.11
N VAL A 68 -13.68 -0.98 -2.28
CA VAL A 68 -12.66 -0.67 -1.28
C VAL A 68 -11.28 -1.04 -1.83
N TYR A 69 -10.36 -0.07 -1.87
CA TYR A 69 -9.00 -0.32 -2.33
C TYR A 69 -8.10 -0.78 -1.19
N SER A 70 -7.38 -1.86 -1.45
CA SER A 70 -6.47 -2.48 -0.49
C SER A 70 -5.05 -1.95 -0.68
N PHE A 71 -4.43 -1.48 0.42
CA PHE A 71 -3.00 -1.17 0.46
C PHE A 71 -2.23 -2.45 0.73
N MET A 72 -1.93 -3.21 -0.31
CA MET A 72 -1.09 -4.39 -0.16
C MET A 72 0.28 -4.01 0.40
N LYS A 73 0.76 -4.74 1.41
CA LYS A 73 1.93 -4.33 2.19
C LYS A 73 2.79 -5.51 2.63
N HIS A 74 4.04 -5.26 2.96
CA HIS A 74 4.83 -4.05 2.78
C HIS A 74 5.77 -4.25 1.59
N PHE A 75 5.68 -3.43 0.60
CA PHE A 75 6.37 -3.59 -0.69
C PHE A 75 7.75 -2.92 -0.66
N ALA A 76 8.84 -3.72 -0.61
CA ALA A 76 8.93 -5.16 -0.56
C ALA A 76 10.08 -5.61 0.37
N LEU A 77 10.16 -6.92 0.62
CA LEU A 77 11.19 -7.56 1.43
C LEU A 77 11.21 -7.12 2.91
N ASN A 78 10.07 -6.77 3.47
CA ASN A 78 9.95 -6.51 4.92
C ASN A 78 9.67 -7.80 5.69
N ASP A 79 10.66 -8.70 5.72
CA ASP A 79 10.52 -10.03 6.30
C ASP A 79 11.05 -10.13 7.74
N GLN A 80 11.44 -9.00 8.34
CA GLN A 80 11.79 -8.88 9.76
C GLN A 80 11.49 -7.48 10.30
N GLU A 81 11.14 -7.42 11.59
CA GLU A 81 10.83 -6.17 12.27
C GLU A 81 12.06 -5.55 12.98
N THR A 82 13.00 -6.40 13.42
CA THR A 82 14.20 -5.93 14.11
C THR A 82 14.98 -4.97 13.23
N LYS A 83 15.13 -3.73 13.72
CA LYS A 83 15.88 -2.63 13.07
C LYS A 83 15.33 -2.17 11.71
N ARG A 84 14.08 -2.49 11.39
CA ARG A 84 13.50 -2.11 10.09
C ARG A 84 13.50 -0.60 9.84
N THR A 85 13.39 0.21 10.89
CA THR A 85 13.44 1.68 10.84
C THR A 85 14.84 2.27 11.03
N GLU A 86 15.86 1.42 11.17
CA GLU A 86 17.24 1.80 11.37
C GLU A 86 18.11 1.54 10.11
N MET A 87 17.53 1.73 8.92
CA MET A 87 18.18 1.47 7.62
C MET A 87 18.54 -0.01 7.42
N LEU A 88 17.70 -0.94 7.85
CA LEU A 88 17.89 -2.36 7.59
C LEU A 88 18.06 -2.62 6.09
N CYS A 89 19.22 -3.13 5.68
CA CYS A 89 19.51 -3.53 4.30
C CYS A 89 19.15 -5.00 4.08
N THR A 90 18.25 -5.27 3.14
CA THR A 90 17.91 -6.63 2.70
C THR A 90 18.61 -6.95 1.38
N TRP A 91 19.13 -8.17 1.25
CA TRP A 91 19.90 -8.60 0.09
C TRP A 91 19.38 -9.92 -0.45
N THR A 92 19.19 -10.00 -1.75
CA THR A 92 18.83 -11.21 -2.46
C THR A 92 19.27 -11.10 -3.92
N ASN A 93 19.32 -12.21 -4.64
CA ASN A 93 19.49 -12.16 -6.09
C ASN A 93 18.14 -11.88 -6.77
N GLU A 94 18.18 -11.48 -8.03
CA GLU A 94 16.99 -11.08 -8.78
C GLU A 94 15.98 -12.23 -8.93
N GLN A 95 16.45 -13.46 -9.16
CA GLN A 95 15.56 -14.60 -9.30
C GLN A 95 14.75 -14.84 -8.02
N ALA A 96 15.41 -14.94 -6.87
CA ALA A 96 14.73 -15.12 -5.59
C ALA A 96 13.80 -13.92 -5.26
N MET A 97 14.23 -12.71 -5.60
CA MET A 97 13.39 -11.54 -5.44
C MET A 97 12.07 -11.66 -6.20
N ARG A 98 12.12 -12.01 -7.48
CA ARG A 98 10.94 -12.11 -8.36
C ARG A 98 10.06 -13.31 -8.06
N GLU A 99 10.68 -14.49 -7.86
CA GLU A 99 9.94 -15.74 -7.71
C GLU A 99 9.36 -15.93 -6.29
N ILE A 100 9.96 -15.31 -5.28
CA ILE A 100 9.56 -15.49 -3.88
C ILE A 100 8.97 -14.19 -3.31
N TYR A 101 9.78 -13.13 -3.18
CA TYR A 101 9.41 -11.96 -2.40
C TYR A 101 8.44 -11.01 -3.09
N LEU A 102 8.55 -10.88 -4.41
CA LEU A 102 7.66 -10.02 -5.20
C LEU A 102 6.43 -10.77 -5.73
N LYS A 103 6.48 -12.09 -5.78
CA LYS A 103 5.41 -12.92 -6.38
C LYS A 103 4.01 -12.67 -5.79
N PRO A 104 3.82 -12.59 -4.46
CA PRO A 104 2.50 -12.32 -3.90
C PRO A 104 1.96 -10.94 -4.34
N PHE A 105 2.82 -9.94 -4.44
CA PHE A 105 2.45 -8.60 -4.89
C PHE A 105 2.11 -8.57 -6.39
N GLU A 106 2.89 -9.27 -7.22
CA GLU A 106 2.60 -9.41 -8.64
C GLU A 106 1.22 -10.01 -8.88
N MET A 107 0.89 -11.11 -8.20
CA MET A 107 -0.42 -11.76 -8.28
C MET A 107 -1.53 -10.84 -7.77
N SER A 108 -1.30 -10.12 -6.70
CA SER A 108 -2.24 -9.15 -6.17
C SER A 108 -2.56 -8.02 -7.14
N VAL A 109 -1.58 -7.57 -7.93
CA VAL A 109 -1.81 -6.59 -9.01
C VAL A 109 -2.55 -7.22 -10.18
N LYS A 110 -2.03 -8.34 -10.72
CA LYS A 110 -2.49 -8.91 -11.99
C LYS A 110 -3.79 -9.70 -11.86
N GLU A 111 -3.98 -10.41 -10.76
CA GLU A 111 -5.14 -11.28 -10.52
C GLU A 111 -6.14 -10.66 -9.53
N GLY A 112 -5.66 -10.06 -8.45
CA GLY A 112 -6.50 -9.38 -7.44
C GLY A 112 -6.97 -7.98 -7.86
N GLY A 113 -6.26 -7.36 -8.82
CA GLY A 113 -6.55 -6.02 -9.28
C GLY A 113 -6.33 -4.94 -8.23
N ALA A 114 -5.27 -5.07 -7.42
CA ALA A 114 -4.88 -4.11 -6.39
C ALA A 114 -4.75 -2.69 -6.95
N GLN A 115 -5.24 -1.72 -6.20
CA GLN A 115 -5.26 -0.29 -6.58
C GLN A 115 -4.45 0.60 -5.63
N ALA A 116 -3.89 0.04 -4.57
CA ALA A 116 -3.02 0.76 -3.67
C ALA A 116 -1.90 -0.16 -3.12
N VAL A 117 -0.77 0.44 -2.78
CA VAL A 117 0.42 -0.24 -2.26
C VAL A 117 0.99 0.57 -1.10
N MET A 118 1.42 -0.10 -0.04
CA MET A 118 2.25 0.49 1.00
C MET A 118 3.69 0.02 0.85
N SER A 119 4.62 0.94 0.60
CA SER A 119 6.05 0.62 0.51
C SER A 119 6.65 0.27 1.87
N ALA A 120 7.73 -0.48 1.86
CA ALA A 120 8.36 -0.99 3.08
C ALA A 120 9.39 -0.02 3.69
N PHE A 121 9.69 -0.20 4.98
CA PHE A 121 10.71 0.59 5.68
C PHE A 121 12.14 0.25 5.30
N ASN A 122 12.39 -1.01 4.94
CA ASN A 122 13.74 -1.52 4.71
C ASN A 122 14.37 -1.00 3.41
N TYR A 123 15.67 -1.13 3.34
CA TYR A 123 16.42 -0.96 2.11
C TYR A 123 16.47 -2.28 1.34
N ILE A 124 16.46 -2.20 0.03
CA ILE A 124 16.79 -3.29 -0.89
C ILE A 124 18.16 -2.98 -1.46
N GLY A 125 19.16 -3.76 -1.09
CA GLY A 125 20.54 -3.36 -1.30
C GLY A 125 20.84 -2.07 -0.53
N ASN A 126 21.24 -1.04 -1.23
CA ASN A 126 21.55 0.28 -0.69
C ASN A 126 20.44 1.33 -0.95
N THR A 127 19.29 0.93 -1.44
CA THR A 127 18.22 1.84 -1.81
C THR A 127 16.99 1.61 -0.92
N TYR A 128 16.51 2.66 -0.26
CA TYR A 128 15.28 2.62 0.51
C TYR A 128 14.09 2.20 -0.37
N ALA A 129 13.29 1.25 0.07
CA ALA A 129 12.20 0.68 -0.73
C ALA A 129 11.18 1.75 -1.17
N GLY A 130 10.82 2.69 -0.29
CA GLY A 130 9.91 3.80 -0.59
C GLY A 130 10.49 4.87 -1.53
N GLY A 131 11.81 4.87 -1.75
CA GLY A 131 12.50 5.74 -2.71
C GLY A 131 13.13 5.00 -3.88
N ASN A 132 12.76 3.75 -4.12
CA ASN A 132 13.34 2.89 -5.14
C ASN A 132 12.60 2.98 -6.48
N ASN A 133 13.14 3.76 -7.40
CA ASN A 133 12.53 3.98 -8.72
C ASN A 133 12.34 2.68 -9.51
N VAL A 134 13.32 1.77 -9.49
CA VAL A 134 13.22 0.48 -10.19
C VAL A 134 12.09 -0.36 -9.63
N LEU A 135 11.97 -0.42 -8.30
CA LEU A 135 10.90 -1.18 -7.66
C LEU A 135 9.52 -0.59 -7.95
N LEU A 136 9.37 0.74 -7.76
CA LEU A 136 8.06 1.40 -7.78
C LEU A 136 7.58 1.78 -9.18
N ASN A 137 8.48 2.12 -10.10
CA ASN A 137 8.11 2.46 -11.47
C ASN A 137 8.35 1.29 -12.41
N THR A 138 9.58 0.80 -12.57
CA THR A 138 9.86 -0.24 -13.56
C THR A 138 9.12 -1.54 -13.26
N VAL A 139 9.27 -2.09 -12.06
CA VAL A 139 8.65 -3.39 -11.71
C VAL A 139 7.15 -3.24 -11.48
N LEU A 140 6.76 -2.38 -10.55
CA LEU A 140 5.36 -2.28 -10.15
C LEU A 140 4.47 -1.70 -11.26
N ARG A 141 4.88 -0.58 -11.87
CA ARG A 141 4.03 0.14 -12.83
C ARG A 141 4.22 -0.33 -14.26
N ASP A 142 5.46 -0.41 -14.75
CA ASP A 142 5.71 -0.72 -16.17
C ASP A 142 5.56 -2.21 -16.45
N GLU A 143 6.18 -3.10 -15.65
CA GLU A 143 6.12 -4.55 -15.89
C GLU A 143 4.75 -5.16 -15.47
N TRP A 144 4.19 -4.74 -14.33
CA TRP A 144 2.93 -5.33 -13.83
C TRP A 144 1.68 -4.54 -14.22
N GLY A 145 1.82 -3.32 -14.72
CA GLY A 145 0.72 -2.48 -15.18
C GLY A 145 -0.08 -1.83 -14.04
N PHE A 146 0.50 -1.68 -12.86
CA PHE A 146 -0.14 -1.03 -11.72
C PHE A 146 -0.43 0.45 -11.99
N LYS A 147 -1.67 0.88 -11.79
CA LYS A 147 -2.13 2.26 -12.06
C LYS A 147 -2.50 3.05 -10.81
N GLY A 148 -2.62 2.37 -9.68
CA GLY A 148 -3.03 2.98 -8.43
C GLY A 148 -1.93 3.78 -7.73
N PHE A 149 -2.19 4.19 -6.49
CA PHE A 149 -1.21 4.98 -5.77
C PHE A 149 -0.37 4.17 -4.77
N VAL A 150 0.85 4.63 -4.56
CA VAL A 150 1.80 4.10 -3.59
C VAL A 150 1.89 5.04 -2.39
N LEU A 151 1.65 4.50 -1.21
CA LEU A 151 1.79 5.17 0.08
C LEU A 151 3.07 4.65 0.76
N THR A 152 3.81 5.49 1.47
CA THR A 152 4.89 5.00 2.33
C THR A 152 4.31 4.21 3.52
N ASP A 153 5.11 3.34 4.13
CA ASP A 153 4.88 2.98 5.53
C ASP A 153 5.05 4.24 6.41
N TYR A 154 4.85 4.16 7.72
CA TYR A 154 4.81 5.34 8.58
C TYR A 154 6.01 6.27 8.36
N PHE A 155 5.71 7.49 7.93
CA PHE A 155 6.67 8.53 7.64
C PHE A 155 6.91 9.36 8.90
N GLY A 156 7.64 8.77 9.84
CA GLY A 156 7.76 9.26 11.21
C GLY A 156 8.96 10.17 11.49
N GLY A 157 9.60 10.69 10.45
CA GLY A 157 10.79 11.51 10.62
C GLY A 157 12.08 10.70 10.82
N TYR A 158 12.10 9.46 10.38
CA TYR A 158 13.34 8.67 10.28
C TYR A 158 14.31 9.35 9.32
N GLY A 159 15.57 9.50 9.72
CA GLY A 159 16.53 10.35 9.02
C GLY A 159 16.86 9.99 7.57
N TYR A 160 16.47 8.80 7.11
CA TYR A 160 16.68 8.33 5.74
C TYR A 160 15.48 8.55 4.81
N GLN A 161 14.30 8.81 5.38
CA GLN A 161 13.10 9.11 4.60
C GLN A 161 13.18 10.55 4.07
N ASN A 162 12.95 10.72 2.77
CA ASN A 162 13.04 12.00 2.10
C ASN A 162 11.91 12.18 1.09
N GLY A 163 10.94 13.06 1.40
CA GLY A 163 9.76 13.30 0.58
C GLY A 163 10.07 13.74 -0.85
N ASP A 164 11.12 14.54 -1.05
CA ASP A 164 11.54 14.99 -2.40
C ASP A 164 12.11 13.84 -3.25
N GLN A 165 12.78 12.87 -2.63
CA GLN A 165 13.25 11.68 -3.34
C GLN A 165 12.12 10.70 -3.60
N GLU A 166 11.27 10.46 -2.62
CA GLU A 166 10.19 9.50 -2.71
C GLU A 166 9.18 9.85 -3.79
N ILE A 167 8.72 11.11 -3.82
CA ILE A 167 7.79 11.57 -4.85
C ILE A 167 8.35 11.42 -6.28
N ARG A 168 9.65 11.64 -6.46
CA ARG A 168 10.32 11.47 -7.76
C ARG A 168 10.50 10.03 -8.18
N ASN A 169 10.58 9.13 -7.21
CA ASN A 169 10.86 7.71 -7.43
C ASN A 169 9.60 6.83 -7.46
N GLY A 170 8.40 7.43 -7.45
CA GLY A 170 7.15 6.70 -7.67
C GLY A 170 6.33 6.43 -6.41
N ASN A 171 6.73 6.97 -5.25
CA ASN A 171 5.86 7.05 -4.10
C ASN A 171 4.95 8.27 -4.24
N ASP A 172 3.65 8.11 -4.09
CA ASP A 172 2.69 9.17 -4.37
C ASP A 172 2.26 9.93 -3.12
N SER A 173 2.39 9.32 -1.94
CA SER A 173 1.99 9.93 -0.67
C SER A 173 2.81 9.40 0.50
N MET A 174 2.97 10.21 1.52
CA MET A 174 3.68 9.89 2.75
C MET A 174 2.68 9.70 3.88
N LEU A 175 2.68 8.50 4.50
CA LEU A 175 1.85 8.20 5.65
C LEU A 175 2.43 8.86 6.91
N ALA A 176 1.89 10.00 7.29
CA ALA A 176 2.41 10.79 8.39
C ALA A 176 1.30 11.35 9.28
N THR A 177 1.70 11.74 10.48
CA THR A 177 0.87 12.55 11.38
C THR A 177 0.94 14.04 11.00
N THR A 178 0.14 14.87 11.65
CA THR A 178 0.06 16.32 11.39
C THR A 178 1.37 17.08 11.61
N SER A 179 2.35 16.50 12.31
CA SER A 179 3.66 17.11 12.62
C SER A 179 4.76 16.62 11.69
N ILE A 180 4.62 16.81 10.39
CA ILE A 180 5.65 16.38 9.43
C ILE A 180 6.76 17.42 9.38
N THR A 181 8.00 16.96 9.59
CA THR A 181 9.20 17.80 9.43
C THR A 181 9.83 17.70 8.05
N ASN A 182 9.52 16.65 7.28
CA ASN A 182 10.10 16.34 5.98
C ASN A 182 9.05 16.51 4.87
N HIS A 183 8.87 17.73 4.42
CA HIS A 183 7.93 18.07 3.34
C HIS A 183 8.61 18.00 1.98
N ILE A 184 7.82 17.89 0.92
CA ILE A 184 8.30 18.12 -0.44
C ILE A 184 8.62 19.59 -0.59
N THR A 185 9.90 19.90 -0.73
CA THR A 185 10.41 21.29 -0.79
C THR A 185 10.86 21.69 -2.18
N ASP A 186 11.27 20.72 -3.00
CA ASP A 186 11.75 20.98 -4.35
C ASP A 186 10.60 21.33 -5.30
N LYS A 187 10.71 22.51 -5.91
CA LYS A 187 9.75 23.05 -6.88
C LYS A 187 10.29 23.06 -8.31
N SER A 188 11.34 22.30 -8.59
CA SER A 188 11.85 22.15 -9.95
C SER A 188 10.78 21.54 -10.88
N ALA A 189 10.94 21.73 -12.17
CA ALA A 189 10.02 21.21 -13.18
C ALA A 189 9.84 19.66 -13.07
N THR A 190 10.91 18.95 -12.75
CA THR A 190 10.87 17.47 -12.56
C THR A 190 10.10 17.09 -11.32
N SER A 191 10.25 17.80 -10.21
CA SER A 191 9.49 17.56 -8.98
C SER A 191 8.00 17.89 -9.17
N VAL A 192 7.68 19.01 -9.81
CA VAL A 192 6.29 19.36 -10.13
C VAL A 192 5.64 18.31 -11.05
N LYS A 193 6.37 17.78 -12.04
CA LYS A 193 5.89 16.68 -12.87
C LYS A 193 5.60 15.44 -12.02
N ALA A 194 6.50 15.06 -11.12
CA ALA A 194 6.31 13.92 -10.23
C ALA A 194 5.09 14.10 -9.31
N MET A 195 4.92 15.27 -8.70
CA MET A 195 3.74 15.58 -7.88
C MET A 195 2.42 15.49 -8.68
N ARG A 196 2.43 15.93 -9.95
CA ARG A 196 1.25 15.77 -10.82
C ARG A 196 0.93 14.30 -11.11
N THR A 197 1.96 13.48 -11.37
CA THR A 197 1.80 12.04 -11.54
C THR A 197 1.25 11.40 -10.27
N ALA A 198 1.79 11.75 -9.11
CA ALA A 198 1.30 11.26 -7.82
C ALA A 198 -0.17 11.64 -7.58
N ALA A 199 -0.52 12.91 -7.81
CA ALA A 199 -1.91 13.35 -7.71
C ALA A 199 -2.84 12.59 -8.66
N HIS A 200 -2.41 12.32 -9.90
CA HIS A 200 -3.16 11.49 -10.84
C HIS A 200 -3.38 10.07 -10.31
N ASN A 201 -2.36 9.42 -9.76
CA ASN A 201 -2.44 8.07 -9.23
C ASN A 201 -3.39 7.98 -8.03
N ILE A 202 -3.32 8.96 -7.12
CA ILE A 202 -4.22 9.08 -5.96
C ILE A 202 -5.66 9.28 -6.44
N LEU A 203 -5.88 10.21 -7.35
CA LEU A 203 -7.21 10.50 -7.90
C LEU A 203 -7.77 9.31 -8.68
N TYR A 204 -6.94 8.59 -9.43
CA TYR A 204 -7.34 7.36 -10.12
C TYR A 204 -7.87 6.32 -9.11
N THR A 205 -7.16 6.09 -8.01
CA THR A 205 -7.59 5.14 -6.98
C THR A 205 -8.86 5.61 -6.28
N ALA A 206 -8.94 6.87 -5.90
CA ALA A 206 -10.12 7.46 -5.28
C ALA A 206 -11.36 7.38 -6.19
N ALA A 207 -11.21 7.75 -7.45
CA ALA A 207 -12.31 7.73 -8.43
C ALA A 207 -12.84 6.31 -8.73
N ASN A 208 -12.03 5.28 -8.50
CA ASN A 208 -12.42 3.87 -8.63
C ASN A 208 -12.89 3.25 -7.30
N SER A 209 -13.06 4.05 -6.25
CA SER A 209 -13.61 3.60 -4.98
C SER A 209 -15.13 3.79 -4.90
N TRP A 210 -15.76 3.11 -3.97
CA TRP A 210 -17.20 3.21 -3.76
C TRP A 210 -17.68 4.64 -3.44
N GLN A 211 -16.82 5.47 -2.85
CA GLN A 211 -17.15 6.85 -2.49
C GLN A 211 -17.47 7.73 -3.70
N TYR A 212 -16.96 7.36 -4.89
CA TYR A 212 -17.14 8.11 -6.14
C TYR A 212 -17.90 7.31 -7.21
N ALA A 213 -18.36 6.09 -6.91
CA ALA A 213 -19.05 5.23 -7.87
C ALA A 213 -20.32 5.87 -8.44
N ASP A 214 -21.03 6.68 -7.65
CA ASP A 214 -22.27 7.35 -8.02
C ASP A 214 -22.11 8.88 -8.21
N GLY A 215 -20.87 9.35 -8.44
CA GLY A 215 -20.56 10.77 -8.54
C GLY A 215 -19.98 11.36 -7.25
N GLU A 216 -20.33 12.61 -6.91
CA GLU A 216 -19.80 13.23 -5.68
C GLU A 216 -20.21 12.47 -4.41
N PRO A 217 -19.27 12.25 -3.46
CA PRO A 217 -19.61 11.53 -2.24
C PRO A 217 -20.70 12.27 -1.47
N LYS A 218 -21.81 11.60 -1.23
CA LYS A 218 -22.86 12.11 -0.35
C LYS A 218 -22.37 12.01 1.09
N VAL A 219 -21.72 13.05 1.57
CA VAL A 219 -21.34 13.17 2.98
C VAL A 219 -22.59 13.42 3.79
N ALA A 220 -23.26 12.36 4.23
CA ALA A 220 -24.29 12.49 5.24
C ALA A 220 -23.62 12.89 6.56
N THR A 221 -23.87 14.09 7.03
CA THR A 221 -23.42 14.49 8.38
C THR A 221 -24.14 13.61 9.40
N PRO A 222 -23.43 12.77 10.18
CA PRO A 222 -24.10 11.91 11.15
C PRO A 222 -24.93 12.74 12.12
N ILE A 223 -26.11 12.25 12.48
CA ILE A 223 -27.06 12.96 13.36
C ILE A 223 -26.40 13.37 14.69
N TRP A 224 -25.49 12.56 15.21
CA TRP A 224 -24.74 12.88 16.43
C TRP A 224 -23.82 14.12 16.27
N LYS A 225 -23.24 14.34 15.07
CA LYS A 225 -22.47 15.57 14.79
C LYS A 225 -23.35 16.80 14.79
N THR A 226 -24.53 16.70 14.18
CA THR A 226 -25.50 17.78 14.20
C THR A 226 -25.99 18.05 15.63
N ALA A 227 -26.27 16.98 16.41
CA ALA A 227 -26.64 17.10 17.81
C ALA A 227 -25.54 17.76 18.66
N MET A 228 -24.27 17.46 18.41
CA MET A 228 -23.12 18.13 19.07
C MET A 228 -23.08 19.63 18.76
N TYR A 229 -23.28 20.02 17.51
CA TYR A 229 -23.27 21.44 17.13
C TYR A 229 -24.46 22.23 17.67
N VAL A 230 -25.59 21.56 17.95
CA VAL A 230 -26.79 22.19 18.54
C VAL A 230 -26.67 22.26 20.08
N ALA A 231 -25.90 21.35 20.68
CA ALA A 231 -25.68 21.29 22.13
C ALA A 231 -24.56 22.22 22.65
N TRP A 232 -23.82 22.86 21.76
CA TRP A 232 -22.80 23.88 22.04
C TRP A 232 -23.34 25.26 21.68
#